data_ee8b4840ba5fc1fd704aef9b4249cb55
#
_entry.id   ee8b4840ba5fc1fd704aef9b4249cb55
#
_cell.length_a   1.000
_cell.length_b   1.000
_cell.length_c   1.000
_cell.angle_alpha   90.00
_cell.angle_beta   90.00
_cell.angle_gamma   90.00
#
_symmetry.space_group_name_H-M   'P 1'
#
loop_
_entity.id
_entity.type
_entity.pdbx_description
1 polymer ?
#
loop_
_entity_poly.entity_id
_entity_poly.type
_entity_poly.pdbx_seq_one_letter_code
_entity_poly.pdbx_strand_id
1 'polypeptide(L)'
;MKKNLPFIFKNFLVLLSALVAFGVASKVVNGAGNMPQFMVDEYESSIFVKNDIKTVAIIVLCTIITIFLLFNFHLIKDGIHSNRVMKGLIYGASFGVVWFLGFMELIIINHSDKVSSHLTSGLRDIICLSVFGLAAGLLLCKSNNAPVKRKNFSLISIPSVSIFFAIFQGAQYYYTFKPVSEYQQISSITDVLWLLAFGAWIGFMYYLFRPGIQLKNKYLGTLFFSYFIFGSNWLLYNLFYNIFLDIPVFDILVRCFAGCTGVFIGLVIHEYILGRKRKTI
;
A
#
# COMPACT_ATOMS: atom_id res chain seq x y z
N MET A 1 -2.00 -26.71 30.29
CA MET A 1 -2.35 -26.81 28.85
C MET A 1 -2.81 -25.45 28.34
N LYS A 2 -2.01 -24.71 27.56
CA LYS A 2 -2.50 -23.51 26.85
C LYS A 2 -3.42 -23.97 25.73
N LYS A 3 -4.74 -23.78 25.86
CA LYS A 3 -5.70 -24.01 24.77
C LYS A 3 -5.29 -23.11 23.62
N ASN A 4 -4.79 -23.69 22.52
CA ASN A 4 -4.53 -22.92 21.30
C ASN A 4 -5.87 -22.40 20.77
N LEU A 5 -6.01 -21.10 20.70
CA LEU A 5 -7.17 -20.45 20.06
C LEU A 5 -7.34 -20.98 18.63
N PRO A 6 -8.59 -21.29 18.21
CA PRO A 6 -8.88 -21.71 16.84
C PRO A 6 -8.35 -20.71 15.83
N PHE A 7 -7.91 -21.19 14.67
CA PHE A 7 -7.37 -20.35 13.57
C PHE A 7 -8.35 -19.23 13.17
N ILE A 8 -9.63 -19.57 13.00
CA ILE A 8 -10.68 -18.61 12.64
C ILE A 8 -10.79 -17.49 13.69
N PHE A 9 -10.76 -17.86 14.97
CA PHE A 9 -10.87 -16.89 16.06
C PHE A 9 -9.68 -15.94 16.12
N LYS A 10 -8.46 -16.40 15.84
CA LYS A 10 -7.27 -15.54 15.75
C LYS A 10 -7.40 -14.50 14.62
N ASN A 11 -7.85 -14.93 13.44
CA ASN A 11 -8.07 -14.01 12.31
C ASN A 11 -9.16 -13.00 12.64
N PHE A 12 -10.25 -13.41 13.28
CA PHE A 12 -11.30 -12.52 13.76
C PHE A 12 -10.77 -11.46 14.73
N LEU A 13 -9.94 -11.85 15.70
CA LEU A 13 -9.33 -10.90 16.63
C LEU A 13 -8.42 -9.89 15.94
N VAL A 14 -7.67 -10.31 14.90
CA VAL A 14 -6.85 -9.39 14.10
C VAL A 14 -7.72 -8.39 13.35
N LEU A 15 -8.80 -8.86 12.69
CA LEU A 15 -9.77 -7.98 12.04
C LEU A 15 -10.39 -6.98 13.00
N LEU A 16 -10.85 -7.46 14.16
CA LEU A 16 -11.45 -6.62 15.19
C LEU A 16 -10.46 -5.56 15.69
N SER A 17 -9.20 -5.94 15.96
CA SER A 17 -8.18 -4.98 16.42
C SER A 17 -7.90 -3.88 15.40
N ALA A 18 -7.92 -4.19 14.11
CA ALA A 18 -7.76 -3.21 13.04
C ALA A 18 -8.93 -2.24 12.97
N LEU A 19 -10.17 -2.75 13.00
CA LEU A 19 -11.37 -1.91 12.97
C LEU A 19 -11.49 -1.01 14.19
N VAL A 20 -11.16 -1.53 15.38
CA VAL A 20 -11.13 -0.74 16.61
C VAL A 20 -10.06 0.35 16.52
N ALA A 21 -8.84 0.02 16.07
CA ALA A 21 -7.77 1.00 15.89
C ALA A 21 -8.19 2.11 14.92
N PHE A 22 -8.82 1.75 13.80
CA PHE A 22 -9.33 2.71 12.82
C PHE A 22 -10.44 3.59 13.40
N GLY A 23 -11.40 3.00 14.13
CA GLY A 23 -12.51 3.73 14.76
C GLY A 23 -12.02 4.70 15.84
N VAL A 24 -11.08 4.29 16.69
CA VAL A 24 -10.49 5.17 17.73
C VAL A 24 -9.67 6.29 17.08
N ALA A 25 -8.80 5.95 16.15
CA ALA A 25 -7.94 6.92 15.49
C ALA A 25 -8.74 7.95 14.67
N SER A 26 -9.84 7.56 14.05
CA SER A 26 -10.74 8.47 13.32
C SER A 26 -11.46 9.49 14.22
N LYS A 27 -11.64 9.18 15.51
CA LYS A 27 -12.19 10.13 16.49
C LYS A 27 -11.14 11.13 16.97
N VAL A 28 -9.87 10.71 17.02
CA VAL A 28 -8.76 11.55 17.48
C VAL A 28 -8.26 12.48 16.40
N VAL A 29 -8.27 12.03 15.16
CA VAL A 29 -7.83 12.80 13.99
C VAL A 29 -9.05 13.39 13.30
N ASN A 30 -9.42 14.61 13.70
CA ASN A 30 -10.43 15.40 13.02
C ASN A 30 -9.92 15.80 11.63
N GLY A 31 -10.57 15.34 10.57
CA GLY A 31 -10.22 15.75 9.20
C GLY A 31 -10.12 14.62 8.18
N ALA A 32 -10.34 13.37 8.58
CA ALA A 32 -10.34 12.21 7.68
C ALA A 32 -11.55 12.20 6.73
N GLY A 33 -11.73 13.17 5.93
CA GLY A 33 -12.86 13.28 4.98
C GLY A 33 -12.83 14.60 4.22
N ASN A 34 -11.83 15.43 4.50
CA ASN A 34 -11.63 16.66 3.75
C ASN A 34 -10.94 16.34 2.44
N MET A 35 -11.71 16.16 1.36
CA MET A 35 -11.16 16.09 0.02
C MET A 35 -10.57 17.44 -0.38
N PRO A 36 -9.48 17.44 -1.20
CA PRO A 36 -8.99 18.67 -1.80
C PRO A 36 -10.10 19.41 -2.55
N GLN A 37 -10.13 20.74 -2.47
CA GLN A 37 -11.21 21.55 -3.04
C GLN A 37 -11.34 21.31 -4.54
N PHE A 38 -10.24 21.25 -5.29
CA PHE A 38 -10.26 21.00 -6.73
C PHE A 38 -10.95 19.66 -7.09
N MET A 39 -10.79 18.59 -6.29
CA MET A 39 -11.50 17.33 -6.54
C MET A 39 -13.00 17.47 -6.29
N VAL A 40 -13.40 18.29 -5.32
CA VAL A 40 -14.80 18.56 -5.03
C VAL A 40 -15.42 19.43 -6.12
N ASP A 41 -14.65 20.32 -6.71
CA ASP A 41 -15.10 21.21 -7.80
C ASP A 41 -15.23 20.44 -9.13
N GLU A 42 -14.43 19.38 -9.32
CA GLU A 42 -14.38 18.60 -10.57
C GLU A 42 -15.32 17.40 -10.57
N TYR A 43 -15.43 16.71 -9.44
CA TYR A 43 -16.23 15.49 -9.33
C TYR A 43 -17.48 15.74 -8.48
N GLU A 44 -18.61 15.22 -8.95
CA GLU A 44 -19.81 15.18 -8.12
C GLU A 44 -19.60 14.34 -6.86
N SER A 45 -20.40 14.64 -5.84
CA SER A 45 -20.46 13.79 -4.66
C SER A 45 -20.92 12.39 -5.03
N SER A 46 -20.28 11.38 -4.45
CA SER A 46 -20.63 9.98 -4.69
C SER A 46 -22.06 9.65 -4.24
N ILE A 47 -22.57 8.53 -4.72
CA ILE A 47 -23.86 7.97 -4.27
C ILE A 47 -23.89 7.72 -2.75
N PHE A 48 -22.75 7.39 -2.15
CA PHE A 48 -22.63 7.15 -0.70
C PHE A 48 -22.79 8.44 0.11
N VAL A 49 -22.29 9.56 -0.40
CA VAL A 49 -22.47 10.89 0.21
C VAL A 49 -23.89 11.39 -0.02
N LYS A 50 -24.40 11.29 -1.26
CA LYS A 50 -25.76 11.72 -1.62
C LYS A 50 -26.85 11.03 -0.78
N ASN A 51 -26.64 9.75 -0.38
CA ASN A 51 -27.57 8.98 0.42
C ASN A 51 -27.23 8.90 1.93
N ASP A 52 -26.26 9.69 2.40
CA ASP A 52 -25.78 9.73 3.81
C ASP A 52 -25.30 8.37 4.37
N ILE A 53 -24.84 7.45 3.51
CA ILE A 53 -24.34 6.13 3.88
C ILE A 53 -22.81 6.01 3.79
N LYS A 54 -22.09 7.13 3.69
CA LYS A 54 -20.61 7.16 3.60
C LYS A 54 -19.92 6.41 4.72
N THR A 55 -20.43 6.51 5.95
CA THR A 55 -19.84 5.82 7.12
C THR A 55 -19.90 4.30 6.95
N VAL A 56 -21.03 3.78 6.45
CA VAL A 56 -21.18 2.35 6.18
C VAL A 56 -20.22 1.91 5.07
N ALA A 57 -20.12 2.70 3.98
CA ALA A 57 -19.19 2.43 2.90
C ALA A 57 -17.72 2.40 3.37
N ILE A 58 -17.32 3.33 4.23
CA ILE A 58 -15.99 3.34 4.86
C ILE A 58 -15.74 2.05 5.66
N ILE A 59 -16.67 1.66 6.52
CA ILE A 59 -16.53 0.44 7.35
C ILE A 59 -16.40 -0.80 6.46
N VAL A 60 -17.24 -0.92 5.42
CA VAL A 60 -17.19 -2.04 4.47
C VAL A 60 -15.85 -2.08 3.75
N LEU A 61 -15.39 -0.95 3.21
CA LEU A 61 -14.10 -0.89 2.50
C LEU A 61 -12.92 -1.18 3.43
N CYS A 62 -12.89 -0.59 4.63
CA CYS A 62 -11.87 -0.90 5.65
C CYS A 62 -11.85 -2.39 6.01
N THR A 63 -13.02 -3.03 6.09
CA THR A 63 -13.12 -4.47 6.34
C THR A 63 -12.50 -5.26 5.17
N ILE A 64 -12.84 -4.93 3.93
CA ILE A 64 -12.28 -5.56 2.72
C ILE A 64 -10.77 -5.40 2.69
N ILE A 65 -10.26 -4.19 2.92
CA ILE A 65 -8.81 -3.90 2.98
C ILE A 65 -8.13 -4.78 4.02
N THR A 66 -8.70 -4.86 5.21
CA THR A 66 -8.12 -5.63 6.32
C THR A 66 -8.11 -7.13 6.00
N ILE A 67 -9.15 -7.66 5.35
CA ILE A 67 -9.19 -9.05 4.87
C ILE A 67 -8.06 -9.30 3.84
N PHE A 68 -7.88 -8.41 2.87
CA PHE A 68 -6.81 -8.54 1.86
C PHE A 68 -5.43 -8.44 2.49
N LEU A 69 -5.21 -7.51 3.40
CA LEU A 69 -3.95 -7.41 4.14
C LEU A 69 -3.68 -8.67 4.96
N LEU A 70 -4.70 -9.21 5.62
CA LEU A 70 -4.59 -10.42 6.40
C LEU A 70 -4.22 -11.63 5.52
N PHE A 71 -4.87 -11.76 4.37
CA PHE A 71 -4.56 -12.79 3.38
C PHE A 71 -3.12 -12.67 2.88
N ASN A 72 -2.68 -11.48 2.47
CA ASN A 72 -1.32 -11.20 2.05
C ASN A 72 -0.30 -11.52 3.16
N PHE A 73 -0.61 -11.17 4.42
CA PHE A 73 0.24 -11.50 5.55
C PHE A 73 0.43 -13.00 5.70
N HIS A 74 -0.64 -13.79 5.58
CA HIS A 74 -0.55 -15.26 5.63
C HIS A 74 0.38 -15.84 4.57
N LEU A 75 0.42 -15.25 3.38
CA LEU A 75 1.25 -15.71 2.28
C LEU A 75 2.75 -15.44 2.49
N ILE A 76 3.10 -14.33 3.15
CA ILE A 76 4.50 -13.87 3.22
C ILE A 76 5.13 -13.92 4.60
N LYS A 77 4.34 -14.07 5.69
CA LYS A 77 4.81 -13.97 7.09
C LYS A 77 6.00 -14.86 7.43
N ASP A 78 6.05 -16.07 6.85
CA ASP A 78 7.11 -17.04 7.17
C ASP A 78 8.46 -16.67 6.56
N GLY A 79 8.46 -15.83 5.52
CA GLY A 79 9.66 -15.30 4.91
C GLY A 79 10.17 -13.98 5.48
N ILE A 80 9.36 -13.26 6.23
CA ILE A 80 9.82 -12.03 6.89
C ILE A 80 10.82 -12.40 7.99
N HIS A 81 12.04 -11.84 7.86
CA HIS A 81 13.16 -12.19 8.71
C HIS A 81 13.14 -11.38 10.01
N SER A 82 12.41 -11.87 11.02
CA SER A 82 12.36 -11.26 12.33
C SER A 82 11.61 -12.15 13.35
N ASN A 83 11.53 -11.71 14.60
CA ASN A 83 10.65 -12.32 15.59
C ASN A 83 9.17 -12.03 15.24
N ARG A 84 8.23 -12.74 15.88
CA ARG A 84 6.80 -12.66 15.56
C ARG A 84 6.22 -11.23 15.62
N VAL A 85 6.64 -10.44 16.62
CA VAL A 85 6.17 -9.06 16.80
C VAL A 85 6.66 -8.18 15.66
N MET A 86 7.97 -8.24 15.41
CA MET A 86 8.58 -7.44 14.34
C MET A 86 8.14 -7.84 12.94
N LYS A 87 7.82 -9.14 12.68
CA LYS A 87 7.22 -9.57 11.41
C LYS A 87 5.92 -8.82 11.13
N GLY A 88 5.06 -8.75 12.13
CA GLY A 88 3.81 -8.03 12.02
C GLY A 88 4.02 -6.53 11.87
N LEU A 89 4.87 -5.91 12.70
CA LEU A 89 5.16 -4.49 12.62
C LEU A 89 5.77 -4.09 11.27
N ILE A 90 6.78 -4.84 10.78
CA ILE A 90 7.38 -4.59 9.47
C ILE A 90 6.30 -4.65 8.38
N TYR A 91 5.41 -5.65 8.44
CA TYR A 91 4.33 -5.78 7.47
C TYR A 91 3.35 -4.61 7.53
N GLY A 92 2.78 -4.36 8.70
CA GLY A 92 1.77 -3.31 8.87
C GLY A 92 2.30 -1.91 8.60
N ALA A 93 3.47 -1.58 9.15
CA ALA A 93 4.11 -0.29 8.92
C ALA A 93 4.49 -0.08 7.45
N SER A 94 4.90 -1.13 6.75
CA SER A 94 5.22 -1.02 5.31
C SER A 94 4.01 -0.54 4.50
N PHE A 95 2.84 -1.11 4.73
CA PHE A 95 1.61 -0.65 4.07
C PHE A 95 1.11 0.69 4.61
N GLY A 96 1.32 0.96 5.90
CA GLY A 96 1.02 2.28 6.48
C GLY A 96 1.79 3.40 5.78
N VAL A 97 3.06 3.19 5.48
CA VAL A 97 3.85 4.18 4.73
C VAL A 97 3.40 4.29 3.26
N VAL A 98 2.94 3.21 2.61
CA VAL A 98 2.32 3.30 1.27
C VAL A 98 1.11 4.24 1.31
N TRP A 99 0.25 4.12 2.31
CA TRP A 99 -0.92 4.97 2.46
C TRP A 99 -0.54 6.41 2.81
N PHE A 100 0.45 6.59 3.69
CA PHE A 100 0.99 7.91 3.99
C PHE A 100 1.51 8.61 2.73
N LEU A 101 2.31 7.90 1.91
CA LEU A 101 2.81 8.43 0.65
C LEU A 101 1.67 8.72 -0.34
N GLY A 102 0.60 7.93 -0.32
CA GLY A 102 -0.61 8.24 -1.08
C GLY A 102 -1.27 9.56 -0.65
N PHE A 103 -1.35 9.85 0.68
CA PHE A 103 -1.82 11.16 1.14
C PHE A 103 -0.87 12.31 0.78
N MET A 104 0.44 12.05 0.71
CA MET A 104 1.40 13.05 0.25
C MET A 104 1.18 13.44 -1.21
N GLU A 105 0.62 12.56 -2.02
CA GLU A 105 0.20 12.87 -3.39
C GLU A 105 -0.79 14.03 -3.44
N LEU A 106 -1.77 14.04 -2.53
CA LEU A 106 -2.76 15.13 -2.46
C LEU A 106 -2.11 16.49 -2.15
N ILE A 107 -1.00 16.49 -1.43
CA ILE A 107 -0.28 17.72 -1.12
C ILE A 107 0.65 18.13 -2.26
N ILE A 108 1.42 17.17 -2.78
CA ILE A 108 2.54 17.42 -3.69
C ILE A 108 2.04 17.57 -5.13
N ILE A 109 1.34 16.57 -5.65
CA ILE A 109 0.87 16.55 -7.04
C ILE A 109 -0.38 17.42 -7.21
N ASN A 110 -1.27 17.36 -6.24
CA ASN A 110 -2.58 18.02 -6.32
C ASN A 110 -2.60 19.39 -5.62
N HIS A 111 -1.48 19.85 -5.09
CA HIS A 111 -1.29 21.16 -4.48
C HIS A 111 -2.37 21.53 -3.44
N SER A 112 -2.81 20.54 -2.64
CA SER A 112 -3.84 20.76 -1.63
C SER A 112 -3.37 21.73 -0.56
N ASP A 113 -4.21 22.70 -0.24
CA ASP A 113 -4.05 23.65 0.87
C ASP A 113 -4.23 22.98 2.26
N LYS A 114 -4.86 21.79 2.30
CA LYS A 114 -5.17 21.04 3.53
C LYS A 114 -4.00 20.16 4.01
N VAL A 115 -2.79 20.68 3.95
CA VAL A 115 -1.53 19.94 4.27
C VAL A 115 -1.61 19.25 5.62
N SER A 116 -2.00 19.95 6.68
CA SER A 116 -2.08 19.38 8.04
C SER A 116 -3.07 18.21 8.12
N SER A 117 -4.22 18.31 7.45
CA SER A 117 -5.24 17.27 7.42
C SER A 117 -4.74 16.00 6.72
N HIS A 118 -4.05 16.13 5.59
CA HIS A 118 -3.51 14.99 4.86
C HIS A 118 -2.34 14.33 5.60
N LEU A 119 -1.45 15.12 6.20
CA LEU A 119 -0.37 14.60 7.04
C LEU A 119 -0.91 13.80 8.23
N THR A 120 -1.86 14.37 8.96
CA THR A 120 -2.46 13.68 10.12
C THR A 120 -3.22 12.43 9.72
N SER A 121 -3.93 12.44 8.58
CA SER A 121 -4.60 11.24 8.04
C SER A 121 -3.60 10.15 7.68
N GLY A 122 -2.52 10.49 6.99
CA GLY A 122 -1.49 9.53 6.64
C GLY A 122 -0.77 8.95 7.87
N LEU A 123 -0.45 9.78 8.88
CA LEU A 123 0.13 9.32 10.15
C LEU A 123 -0.81 8.40 10.91
N ARG A 124 -2.11 8.73 10.95
CA ARG A 124 -3.15 7.86 11.51
C ARG A 124 -3.10 6.49 10.88
N ASP A 125 -3.00 6.41 9.55
CA ASP A 125 -3.03 5.15 8.83
C ASP A 125 -1.76 4.32 9.07
N ILE A 126 -0.59 4.95 9.22
CA ILE A 126 0.63 4.25 9.68
C ILE A 126 0.38 3.60 11.03
N ILE A 127 -0.21 4.32 11.99
CA ILE A 127 -0.48 3.80 13.34
C ILE A 127 -1.47 2.64 13.26
N CYS A 128 -2.60 2.82 12.56
CA CYS A 128 -3.64 1.80 12.45
C CYS A 128 -3.13 0.51 11.81
N LEU A 129 -2.39 0.63 10.70
CA LEU A 129 -1.83 -0.52 10.01
C LEU A 129 -0.68 -1.18 10.80
N SER A 130 0.07 -0.40 11.59
CA SER A 130 1.07 -0.95 12.51
C SER A 130 0.42 -1.75 13.65
N VAL A 131 -0.69 -1.27 14.21
CA VAL A 131 -1.49 -2.01 15.23
C VAL A 131 -2.06 -3.29 14.63
N PHE A 132 -2.64 -3.21 13.42
CA PHE A 132 -3.07 -4.41 12.68
C PHE A 132 -1.93 -5.41 12.51
N GLY A 133 -0.78 -4.95 12.03
CA GLY A 133 0.40 -5.78 11.84
C GLY A 133 0.89 -6.40 13.15
N LEU A 134 0.94 -5.62 14.22
CA LEU A 134 1.31 -6.11 15.56
C LEU A 134 0.39 -7.25 16.01
N ALA A 135 -0.92 -7.07 15.89
CA ALA A 135 -1.91 -8.09 16.24
C ALA A 135 -1.75 -9.35 15.38
N ALA A 136 -1.56 -9.18 14.06
CA ALA A 136 -1.31 -10.27 13.13
C ALA A 136 -0.02 -11.05 13.49
N GLY A 137 1.06 -10.36 13.80
CA GLY A 137 2.32 -10.97 14.20
C GLY A 137 2.19 -11.77 15.50
N LEU A 138 1.53 -11.19 16.52
CA LEU A 138 1.35 -11.83 17.82
C LEU A 138 0.46 -13.07 17.76
N LEU A 139 -0.63 -13.02 17.00
CA LEU A 139 -1.66 -14.06 16.99
C LEU A 139 -1.42 -15.15 15.95
N LEU A 140 -0.81 -14.80 14.79
CA LEU A 140 -0.71 -15.68 13.62
C LEU A 140 0.69 -16.23 13.36
N CYS A 141 1.75 -15.63 13.93
CA CYS A 141 3.10 -16.16 13.82
C CYS A 141 3.44 -17.10 14.98
N LYS A 142 4.11 -18.21 14.65
CA LYS A 142 4.65 -19.13 15.66
C LYS A 142 5.86 -18.52 16.35
N SER A 143 6.01 -18.79 17.65
CA SER A 143 7.08 -18.25 18.50
C SER A 143 8.50 -18.62 18.03
N ASN A 144 8.67 -19.74 17.36
CA ASN A 144 9.96 -20.40 17.15
C ASN A 144 10.39 -20.49 15.68
N ASN A 145 9.86 -19.65 14.79
CA ASN A 145 10.36 -19.65 13.42
C ASN A 145 11.78 -19.08 13.42
N ALA A 146 12.78 -19.98 13.34
CA ALA A 146 14.15 -19.57 13.07
C ALA A 146 14.17 -18.67 11.82
N PRO A 147 14.92 -17.57 11.85
CA PRO A 147 14.96 -16.66 10.72
C PRO A 147 15.47 -17.41 9.48
N VAL A 148 14.69 -17.39 8.41
CA VAL A 148 15.12 -17.93 7.11
C VAL A 148 16.43 -17.23 6.74
N LYS A 149 17.52 -17.99 6.51
CA LYS A 149 18.82 -17.42 6.11
C LYS A 149 18.60 -16.52 4.88
N ARG A 150 18.90 -15.23 5.01
CA ARG A 150 18.89 -14.29 3.88
C ARG A 150 19.91 -14.77 2.85
N LYS A 151 19.46 -15.44 1.79
CA LYS A 151 20.28 -15.66 0.59
C LYS A 151 20.37 -14.34 -0.16
N ASN A 152 21.56 -13.76 -0.19
CA ASN A 152 22.00 -12.64 -1.07
C ASN A 152 20.89 -11.81 -1.72
N PHE A 153 20.10 -11.07 -0.90
CA PHE A 153 19.14 -10.11 -1.39
C PHE A 153 19.90 -8.82 -1.70
N SER A 154 19.71 -8.33 -2.90
CA SER A 154 20.30 -7.08 -3.35
C SER A 154 19.34 -5.92 -3.14
N LEU A 155 19.82 -4.81 -2.63
CA LEU A 155 19.08 -3.54 -2.52
C LEU A 155 18.84 -2.86 -3.89
N ILE A 156 19.28 -3.48 -4.99
CA ILE A 156 19.06 -2.98 -6.37
C ILE A 156 17.55 -2.86 -6.69
N SER A 157 16.68 -3.59 -5.97
CA SER A 157 15.22 -3.41 -6.11
C SER A 157 14.78 -1.98 -5.81
N ILE A 158 15.47 -1.29 -4.89
CA ILE A 158 15.10 0.07 -4.50
C ILE A 158 15.25 1.04 -5.67
N PRO A 159 16.44 1.27 -6.25
CA PRO A 159 16.57 2.21 -7.37
C PRO A 159 15.86 1.74 -8.64
N SER A 160 15.81 0.43 -8.93
CA SER A 160 15.12 -0.04 -10.14
C SER A 160 13.61 0.19 -10.06
N VAL A 161 12.95 -0.12 -8.96
CA VAL A 161 11.51 0.15 -8.79
C VAL A 161 11.27 1.65 -8.71
N SER A 162 12.13 2.41 -8.02
CA SER A 162 12.04 3.87 -7.94
C SER A 162 11.93 4.52 -9.32
N ILE A 163 12.85 4.19 -10.21
CA ILE A 163 12.91 4.77 -11.55
C ILE A 163 11.69 4.37 -12.40
N PHE A 164 11.38 3.08 -12.47
CA PHE A 164 10.28 2.61 -13.32
C PHE A 164 8.90 2.98 -12.79
N PHE A 165 8.70 2.99 -11.47
CA PHE A 165 7.47 3.53 -10.88
C PHE A 165 7.30 5.01 -11.23
N ALA A 166 8.35 5.82 -11.08
CA ALA A 166 8.31 7.23 -11.42
C ALA A 166 7.98 7.47 -12.90
N ILE A 167 8.55 6.67 -13.82
CA ILE A 167 8.27 6.78 -15.25
C ILE A 167 6.80 6.43 -15.54
N PHE A 168 6.32 5.28 -15.08
CA PHE A 168 4.96 4.81 -15.43
C PHE A 168 3.87 5.59 -14.71
N GLN A 169 4.04 5.84 -13.43
CA GLN A 169 3.10 6.66 -12.67
C GLN A 169 3.13 8.11 -13.12
N GLY A 170 4.32 8.65 -13.44
CA GLY A 170 4.47 9.99 -13.98
C GLY A 170 3.87 10.13 -15.37
N ALA A 171 4.07 9.16 -16.26
CA ALA A 171 3.44 9.15 -17.58
C ALA A 171 1.91 9.12 -17.46
N GLN A 172 1.36 8.40 -16.50
CA GLN A 172 -0.08 8.37 -16.25
C GLN A 172 -0.62 9.77 -15.89
N TYR A 173 0.06 10.53 -15.04
CA TYR A 173 -0.33 11.91 -14.74
C TYR A 173 -0.28 12.84 -15.96
N TYR A 174 0.53 12.51 -16.96
CA TYR A 174 0.69 13.36 -18.14
C TYR A 174 -0.29 13.03 -19.26
N TYR A 175 -0.63 11.74 -19.45
CA TYR A 175 -1.34 11.29 -20.67
C TYR A 175 -2.79 10.86 -20.45
N THR A 176 -3.16 10.42 -19.26
CA THR A 176 -4.43 9.71 -19.07
C THR A 176 -5.56 10.60 -18.57
N PHE A 177 -5.25 11.73 -17.96
CA PHE A 177 -6.23 12.59 -17.29
C PHE A 177 -6.30 13.98 -17.88
N LYS A 178 -6.64 14.05 -19.18
CA LYS A 178 -7.04 15.32 -19.77
C LYS A 178 -8.29 15.94 -19.12
N PRO A 179 -9.27 15.17 -18.58
CA PRO A 179 -10.39 15.76 -17.87
C PRO A 179 -10.07 16.11 -16.42
N VAL A 180 -9.23 15.35 -15.74
CA VAL A 180 -8.81 15.62 -14.35
C VAL A 180 -7.77 16.71 -14.28
N SER A 181 -7.54 17.38 -15.42
CA SER A 181 -7.13 18.74 -15.50
C SER A 181 -5.68 19.14 -15.28
N GLU A 182 -5.51 20.37 -15.48
CA GLU A 182 -4.41 21.26 -15.21
C GLU A 182 -3.73 21.06 -13.83
N TYR A 183 -4.42 20.45 -12.84
CA TYR A 183 -3.95 20.28 -11.47
C TYR A 183 -3.12 19.00 -11.20
N GLN A 184 -3.19 17.98 -12.04
CA GLN A 184 -2.44 16.72 -11.84
C GLN A 184 -1.21 16.57 -12.76
N GLN A 185 -0.68 17.66 -13.25
CA GLN A 185 0.53 17.63 -14.06
C GLN A 185 1.77 17.65 -13.17
N ILE A 186 2.75 16.81 -13.52
CA ILE A 186 4.08 16.92 -12.92
C ILE A 186 4.66 18.26 -13.36
N SER A 187 4.68 19.22 -12.44
CA SER A 187 5.08 20.59 -12.68
C SER A 187 6.39 20.96 -12.00
N SER A 188 6.83 20.17 -11.03
CA SER A 188 7.96 20.52 -10.17
C SER A 188 8.93 19.37 -9.95
N ILE A 189 10.15 19.71 -9.55
CA ILE A 189 11.15 18.74 -9.10
C ILE A 189 10.67 17.96 -7.87
N THR A 190 9.83 18.57 -7.04
CA THR A 190 9.26 17.95 -5.83
C THR A 190 8.35 16.78 -6.21
N ASP A 191 7.58 16.89 -7.29
CA ASP A 191 6.70 15.84 -7.81
C ASP A 191 7.52 14.61 -8.23
N VAL A 192 8.61 14.86 -8.97
CA VAL A 192 9.53 13.79 -9.39
C VAL A 192 10.20 13.13 -8.19
N LEU A 193 10.65 13.92 -7.22
CA LEU A 193 11.28 13.38 -6.01
C LEU A 193 10.30 12.54 -5.19
N TRP A 194 9.03 12.96 -5.11
CA TRP A 194 8.00 12.16 -4.45
C TRP A 194 7.76 10.84 -5.17
N LEU A 195 7.63 10.84 -6.50
CA LEU A 195 7.48 9.61 -7.30
C LEU A 195 8.66 8.65 -7.09
N LEU A 196 9.88 9.19 -7.08
CA LEU A 196 11.08 8.40 -6.83
C LEU A 196 11.11 7.84 -5.40
N ALA A 197 10.74 8.63 -4.40
CA ALA A 197 10.68 8.20 -3.01
C ALA A 197 9.61 7.11 -2.80
N PHE A 198 8.45 7.27 -3.44
CA PHE A 198 7.38 6.27 -3.36
C PHE A 198 7.81 4.95 -4.01
N GLY A 199 8.35 4.99 -5.23
CA GLY A 199 8.88 3.80 -5.89
C GLY A 199 10.03 3.15 -5.11
N ALA A 200 10.92 3.95 -4.49
CA ALA A 200 11.98 3.46 -3.62
C ALA A 200 11.42 2.69 -2.41
N TRP A 201 10.36 3.20 -1.79
CA TRP A 201 9.68 2.51 -0.69
C TRP A 201 9.08 1.17 -1.13
N ILE A 202 8.43 1.11 -2.28
CA ILE A 202 7.88 -0.14 -2.82
C ILE A 202 9.01 -1.14 -3.11
N GLY A 203 10.13 -0.69 -3.68
CA GLY A 203 11.32 -1.50 -3.90
C GLY A 203 11.92 -2.05 -2.60
N PHE A 204 11.89 -1.25 -1.52
CA PHE A 204 12.28 -1.67 -0.18
C PHE A 204 11.30 -2.69 0.41
N MET A 205 10.00 -2.50 0.23
CA MET A 205 8.99 -3.50 0.63
C MET A 205 9.22 -4.83 -0.08
N TYR A 206 9.51 -4.83 -1.38
CA TYR A 206 9.87 -6.06 -2.08
C TYR A 206 11.09 -6.72 -1.46
N TYR A 207 12.14 -5.97 -1.16
CA TYR A 207 13.32 -6.49 -0.47
C TYR A 207 12.97 -7.18 0.85
N LEU A 208 12.05 -6.62 1.63
CA LEU A 208 11.61 -7.20 2.92
C LEU A 208 10.74 -8.45 2.72
N PHE A 209 9.85 -8.47 1.73
CA PHE A 209 8.82 -9.48 1.56
C PHE A 209 9.21 -10.61 0.61
N ARG A 210 10.19 -10.38 -0.26
CA ARG A 210 10.65 -11.35 -1.27
C ARG A 210 10.93 -12.75 -0.70
N PRO A 211 11.55 -12.90 0.50
CA PRO A 211 11.78 -14.22 1.06
C PRO A 211 10.51 -15.03 1.35
N GLY A 212 9.38 -14.34 1.56
CA GLY A 212 8.08 -14.95 1.81
C GLY A 212 7.34 -15.37 0.53
N ILE A 213 7.74 -14.84 -0.62
CA ILE A 213 7.11 -15.16 -1.90
C ILE A 213 7.72 -16.48 -2.42
N GLN A 214 7.10 -17.61 -2.04
CA GLN A 214 7.63 -18.96 -2.31
C GLN A 214 7.25 -19.47 -3.72
N LEU A 215 7.38 -18.64 -4.75
CA LEU A 215 7.16 -19.06 -6.14
C LEU A 215 8.49 -19.50 -6.77
N LYS A 216 8.48 -20.71 -7.41
CA LYS A 216 9.66 -21.27 -8.06
C LYS A 216 10.21 -20.36 -9.16
N ASN A 217 9.32 -19.78 -9.95
CA ASN A 217 9.70 -18.82 -10.98
C ASN A 217 9.81 -17.42 -10.38
N LYS A 218 11.02 -16.84 -10.44
CA LYS A 218 11.31 -15.52 -9.89
C LYS A 218 10.48 -14.40 -10.55
N TYR A 219 10.21 -14.50 -11.87
CA TYR A 219 9.40 -13.51 -12.59
C TYR A 219 7.91 -13.61 -12.24
N LEU A 220 7.41 -14.80 -11.97
CA LEU A 220 6.06 -14.95 -11.39
C LEU A 220 6.01 -14.35 -9.97
N GLY A 221 7.09 -14.46 -9.21
CA GLY A 221 7.20 -13.81 -7.90
C GLY A 221 7.16 -12.29 -7.97
N THR A 222 7.81 -11.68 -8.98
CA THR A 222 7.73 -10.23 -9.22
C THR A 222 6.33 -9.80 -9.66
N LEU A 223 5.71 -10.56 -10.56
CA LEU A 223 4.34 -10.33 -11.01
C LEU A 223 3.35 -10.38 -9.83
N PHE A 224 3.47 -11.42 -9.00
CA PHE A 224 2.61 -11.59 -7.83
C PHE A 224 2.79 -10.45 -6.82
N PHE A 225 4.02 -10.01 -6.55
CA PHE A 225 4.22 -8.87 -5.68
C PHE A 225 3.60 -7.59 -6.25
N SER A 226 3.88 -7.30 -7.52
CA SER A 226 3.48 -6.03 -8.14
C SER A 226 1.98 -5.87 -8.28
N TYR A 227 1.27 -6.91 -8.73
CA TYR A 227 -0.17 -6.81 -9.00
C TYR A 227 -1.04 -7.33 -7.85
N PHE A 228 -0.54 -8.29 -7.08
CA PHE A 228 -1.35 -8.87 -6.01
C PHE A 228 -1.01 -8.26 -4.65
N ILE A 229 0.25 -8.28 -4.19
CA ILE A 229 0.58 -7.79 -2.84
C ILE A 229 0.50 -6.25 -2.79
N PHE A 230 1.21 -5.57 -3.68
CA PHE A 230 1.18 -4.10 -3.77
C PHE A 230 -0.10 -3.62 -4.46
N GLY A 231 -0.41 -4.18 -5.64
CA GLY A 231 -1.47 -3.67 -6.51
C GLY A 231 -2.86 -3.77 -5.91
N SER A 232 -3.20 -4.87 -5.21
CA SER A 232 -4.50 -4.96 -4.53
C SER A 232 -4.64 -3.91 -3.43
N ASN A 233 -3.58 -3.65 -2.68
CA ASN A 233 -3.60 -2.61 -1.65
C ASN A 233 -3.70 -1.21 -2.26
N TRP A 234 -2.94 -0.95 -3.34
CA TRP A 234 -2.97 0.32 -4.05
C TRP A 234 -4.32 0.60 -4.72
N LEU A 235 -4.95 -0.44 -5.28
CA LEU A 235 -6.31 -0.34 -5.83
C LEU A 235 -7.33 -0.01 -4.72
N LEU A 236 -7.29 -0.74 -3.61
CA LEU A 236 -8.22 -0.51 -2.50
C LEU A 236 -8.04 0.88 -1.87
N TYR A 237 -6.79 1.37 -1.78
CA TYR A 237 -6.51 2.74 -1.38
C TYR A 237 -7.15 3.76 -2.32
N ASN A 238 -7.00 3.58 -3.65
CA ASN A 238 -7.58 4.51 -4.63
C ASN A 238 -9.12 4.42 -4.68
N LEU A 239 -9.71 3.25 -4.47
CA LEU A 239 -11.17 3.11 -4.35
C LEU A 239 -11.76 3.85 -3.14
N PHE A 240 -10.93 4.21 -2.16
CA PHE A 240 -11.37 5.03 -1.03
C PHE A 240 -11.90 6.40 -1.47
N TYR A 241 -11.36 6.97 -2.55
CA TYR A 241 -11.84 8.23 -3.11
C TYR A 241 -13.28 8.14 -3.63
N ASN A 242 -13.70 6.97 -4.16
CA ASN A 242 -15.07 6.75 -4.65
C ASN A 242 -16.14 6.73 -3.56
N ILE A 243 -15.73 6.65 -2.28
CA ILE A 243 -16.70 6.82 -1.17
C ILE A 243 -17.16 8.28 -1.10
N PHE A 244 -16.32 9.21 -1.48
CA PHE A 244 -16.60 10.64 -1.37
C PHE A 244 -17.01 11.27 -2.70
N LEU A 245 -16.40 10.86 -3.79
CA LEU A 245 -16.51 11.47 -5.11
C LEU A 245 -16.87 10.41 -6.16
N ASP A 246 -17.62 10.82 -7.17
CA ASP A 246 -18.02 9.96 -8.30
C ASP A 246 -16.91 9.92 -9.36
N ILE A 247 -15.78 9.32 -9.00
CA ILE A 247 -14.65 9.14 -9.91
C ILE A 247 -14.89 7.90 -10.77
N PRO A 248 -14.72 7.98 -12.12
CA PRO A 248 -14.84 6.81 -12.98
C PRO A 248 -13.91 5.68 -12.55
N VAL A 249 -14.47 4.50 -12.31
CA VAL A 249 -13.69 3.32 -11.87
C VAL A 249 -12.60 2.97 -12.87
N PHE A 250 -12.83 3.21 -14.16
CA PHE A 250 -11.84 3.00 -15.21
C PHE A 250 -10.56 3.83 -14.97
N ASP A 251 -10.70 5.08 -14.54
CA ASP A 251 -9.57 5.97 -14.28
C ASP A 251 -8.74 5.46 -13.11
N ILE A 252 -9.40 4.97 -12.06
CA ILE A 252 -8.72 4.34 -10.93
C ILE A 252 -7.97 3.08 -11.37
N LEU A 253 -8.59 2.25 -12.20
CA LEU A 253 -7.95 1.03 -12.71
C LEU A 253 -6.72 1.35 -13.56
N VAL A 254 -6.80 2.31 -14.47
CA VAL A 254 -5.66 2.73 -15.32
C VAL A 254 -4.51 3.25 -14.45
N ARG A 255 -4.81 4.08 -13.48
CA ARG A 255 -3.84 4.63 -12.53
C ARG A 255 -3.13 3.51 -11.74
N CYS A 256 -3.90 2.59 -11.18
CA CYS A 256 -3.34 1.46 -10.43
C CYS A 256 -2.51 0.55 -11.33
N PHE A 257 -2.98 0.28 -12.55
CA PHE A 257 -2.29 -0.57 -13.51
C PHE A 257 -0.95 0.05 -13.94
N ALA A 258 -0.89 1.35 -14.19
CA ALA A 258 0.33 2.05 -14.53
C ALA A 258 1.40 1.90 -13.41
N GLY A 259 1.03 2.19 -12.17
CA GLY A 259 1.92 2.02 -11.02
C GLY A 259 2.40 0.58 -10.85
N CYS A 260 1.48 -0.40 -10.93
CA CYS A 260 1.82 -1.83 -10.84
C CYS A 260 2.77 -2.27 -11.96
N THR A 261 2.57 -1.76 -13.18
CA THR A 261 3.43 -2.06 -14.33
C THR A 261 4.83 -1.51 -14.12
N GLY A 262 4.96 -0.29 -13.62
CA GLY A 262 6.25 0.30 -13.26
C GLY A 262 6.99 -0.53 -12.21
N VAL A 263 6.29 -0.94 -11.15
CA VAL A 263 6.84 -1.84 -10.13
C VAL A 263 7.29 -3.17 -10.75
N PHE A 264 6.46 -3.79 -11.56
CA PHE A 264 6.76 -5.07 -12.21
C PHE A 264 8.02 -4.99 -13.07
N ILE A 265 8.12 -4.00 -13.95
CA ILE A 265 9.28 -3.83 -14.85
C ILE A 265 10.54 -3.58 -14.01
N GLY A 266 10.50 -2.71 -13.01
CA GLY A 266 11.62 -2.46 -12.11
C GLY A 266 12.11 -3.74 -11.42
N LEU A 267 11.18 -4.60 -10.97
CA LEU A 267 11.53 -5.87 -10.33
C LEU A 267 12.04 -6.93 -11.32
N VAL A 268 11.53 -6.96 -12.54
CA VAL A 268 12.07 -7.85 -13.61
C VAL A 268 13.52 -7.50 -13.90
N ILE A 269 13.85 -6.22 -14.01
CA ILE A 269 15.22 -5.74 -14.22
C ILE A 269 16.11 -6.13 -13.02
N HIS A 270 15.63 -5.93 -11.80
CA HIS A 270 16.31 -6.37 -10.59
C HIS A 270 16.66 -7.86 -10.65
N GLU A 271 15.70 -8.74 -10.94
CA GLU A 271 15.91 -10.19 -11.00
C GLU A 271 16.83 -10.60 -12.17
N TYR A 272 16.82 -9.86 -13.27
CA TYR A 272 17.73 -10.06 -14.40
C TYR A 272 19.17 -9.74 -14.02
N ILE A 273 19.43 -8.60 -13.38
CA ILE A 273 20.75 -8.18 -12.92
C ILE A 273 21.33 -9.19 -11.90
N LEU A 274 20.50 -9.64 -10.96
CA LEU A 274 20.90 -10.67 -9.98
C LEU A 274 21.25 -12.01 -10.64
N GLY A 275 20.49 -12.39 -11.67
CA GLY A 275 20.74 -13.63 -12.41
C GLY A 275 22.09 -13.63 -13.14
N ARG A 276 22.52 -12.48 -13.66
CA ARG A 276 23.84 -12.31 -14.26
C ARG A 276 24.98 -12.43 -13.23
N LYS A 277 24.87 -11.74 -12.10
CA LYS A 277 25.90 -11.80 -11.03
C LYS A 277 26.13 -13.22 -10.48
N ARG A 278 25.12 -14.10 -10.51
CA ARG A 278 25.25 -15.49 -10.06
C ARG A 278 25.95 -16.43 -11.07
N LYS A 279 26.03 -16.03 -12.34
CA LYS A 279 26.71 -16.80 -13.39
C LYS A 279 28.19 -16.46 -13.52
N THR A 280 28.62 -15.35 -12.93
CA THR A 280 29.99 -14.82 -12.98
C THR A 280 30.83 -15.15 -11.73
N ILE A 281 30.23 -15.82 -10.75
CA ILE A 281 30.85 -16.37 -9.54
C ILE A 281 30.76 -17.90 -9.59
#